data_3be2196f164d8b38fb8850de72381535
#
_entry.id   3be2196f164d8b38fb8850de72381535
#
_cell.length_a   1.000
_cell.length_b   1.000
_cell.length_c   1.000
_cell.angle_alpha   90.00
_cell.angle_beta   90.00
_cell.angle_gamma   90.00
#
_symmetry.space_group_name_H-M   'P 1'
#
loop_
_entity.id
_entity.type
_entity.pdbx_description
1 polymer ?
#
loop_
_entity_poly.entity_id
_entity_poly.type
_entity_poly.pdbx_seq_one_letter_code
_entity_poly.pdbx_strand_id
1 'polypeptide(L)'
;MSTRRAASSPRSRPSARPPSDAGPGDVLELFVLSSDPAAESATLLASFRNARAVAPFPRRGGEAGARWQRIIRAHERTLAVLEGRGRGRTLPRGRELRAWGRDLFELLFPGDVRRLYDVARSLQPDGVLDLVFTSMIDWVADKPWELAYDPVRRSHLATSDVNFVRNVFTAVPAEVRSRRRERLRILVATAEPEGAAPVAAREEAALVRRGFRPLVDAGLASVSVVARATPEALHRRLSDQAVDVLHYIGHGSYDDDAREGCLFLEDGRGRPRAVDAAAFRQIVGRRGTDLVFLNACESGRGGRVDFNRGMAPALVAAGVPAVVANQYAVLDTAATTFARELYAALALGRGLGDAAREARVALAHSMGTAALDWAVPVLFARDPGATLRPPLRGRRAKARARR
;
A
#
# COMPACT_ATOMS: atom_id res chain seq x y z
N MET A 1 -32.95 46.26 -23.73
CA MET A 1 -32.95 44.82 -23.47
C MET A 1 -31.57 44.43 -22.94
N SER A 2 -31.45 44.29 -21.63
CA SER A 2 -30.19 44.09 -20.95
C SER A 2 -30.11 42.63 -20.48
N THR A 3 -29.20 41.86 -21.05
CA THR A 3 -28.98 40.48 -20.68
C THR A 3 -27.97 40.42 -19.53
N ARG A 4 -28.45 40.11 -18.34
CA ARG A 4 -27.61 39.80 -17.17
C ARG A 4 -26.92 38.44 -17.39
N ARG A 5 -25.58 38.43 -17.43
CA ARG A 5 -24.76 37.22 -17.31
C ARG A 5 -24.83 36.75 -15.85
N ALA A 6 -25.25 35.48 -15.64
CA ALA A 6 -25.16 34.80 -14.37
C ALA A 6 -23.70 34.47 -14.08
N ALA A 7 -23.19 34.95 -12.96
CA ALA A 7 -21.86 34.57 -12.44
C ALA A 7 -21.92 33.15 -11.85
N SER A 8 -21.16 32.25 -12.40
CA SER A 8 -20.95 30.92 -11.82
C SER A 8 -20.10 31.04 -10.56
N SER A 9 -20.66 30.64 -9.41
CA SER A 9 -19.93 30.54 -8.15
C SER A 9 -18.83 29.46 -8.22
N PRO A 10 -17.65 29.71 -7.66
CA PRO A 10 -16.59 28.71 -7.65
C PRO A 10 -16.98 27.55 -6.71
N ARG A 11 -16.98 26.33 -7.24
CA ARG A 11 -17.14 25.09 -6.46
C ARG A 11 -16.06 25.06 -5.36
N SER A 12 -16.49 24.99 -4.11
CA SER A 12 -15.63 24.83 -2.94
C SER A 12 -14.80 23.56 -3.07
N ARG A 13 -13.47 23.68 -3.05
CA ARG A 13 -12.54 22.55 -2.92
C ARG A 13 -12.81 21.84 -1.59
N PRO A 14 -12.81 20.51 -1.53
CA PRO A 14 -12.97 19.80 -0.27
C PRO A 14 -11.86 20.25 0.69
N SER A 15 -12.26 20.67 1.89
CA SER A 15 -11.33 21.08 2.95
C SER A 15 -10.46 19.88 3.37
N ALA A 16 -9.16 20.13 3.54
CA ALA A 16 -8.26 19.14 4.09
C ALA A 16 -8.75 18.70 5.48
N ARG A 17 -8.91 17.38 5.69
CA ARG A 17 -9.18 16.79 7.01
C ARG A 17 -8.12 17.31 8.00
N PRO A 18 -8.49 17.87 9.16
CA PRO A 18 -7.53 18.05 10.25
C PRO A 18 -6.94 16.68 10.63
N PRO A 19 -5.75 16.60 11.22
CA PRO A 19 -5.21 15.34 11.73
C PRO A 19 -6.31 14.70 12.58
N SER A 20 -6.63 13.45 12.32
CA SER A 20 -7.74 12.77 12.96
C SER A 20 -7.51 12.80 14.49
N ASP A 21 -8.38 13.49 15.22
CA ASP A 21 -8.65 13.19 16.62
C ASP A 21 -9.42 11.84 16.73
N ALA A 22 -9.27 10.95 15.75
CA ALA A 22 -9.80 9.59 15.83
C ALA A 22 -9.11 8.94 17.03
N GLY A 23 -9.88 8.76 18.08
CA GLY A 23 -9.41 8.01 19.24
C GLY A 23 -9.01 6.60 18.81
N PRO A 24 -8.19 5.89 19.59
CA PRO A 24 -7.69 4.55 19.26
C PRO A 24 -8.78 3.47 19.07
N GLY A 25 -10.03 3.83 18.87
CA GLY A 25 -11.19 2.96 18.67
C GLY A 25 -11.96 3.16 17.38
N ASP A 26 -11.58 4.10 16.53
CA ASP A 26 -12.35 4.42 15.31
C ASP A 26 -11.88 3.69 14.04
N VAL A 27 -11.03 2.68 14.20
CA VAL A 27 -10.54 1.78 13.15
C VAL A 27 -11.37 0.50 13.13
N LEU A 28 -11.85 0.09 11.96
CA LEU A 28 -12.40 -1.26 11.79
C LEU A 28 -11.25 -2.22 11.53
N GLU A 29 -11.03 -3.13 12.46
CA GLU A 29 -10.01 -4.17 12.34
C GLU A 29 -10.64 -5.50 11.95
N LEU A 30 -10.08 -6.14 10.94
CA LEU A 30 -10.45 -7.49 10.49
C LEU A 30 -9.26 -8.42 10.69
N PHE A 31 -9.47 -9.50 11.44
CA PHE A 31 -8.46 -10.52 11.71
C PHE A 31 -8.90 -11.86 11.16
N VAL A 32 -8.07 -12.49 10.33
CA VAL A 32 -8.26 -13.88 9.94
C VAL A 32 -7.28 -14.74 10.72
N LEU A 33 -7.84 -15.57 11.60
CA LEU A 33 -7.10 -16.31 12.63
C LEU A 33 -7.28 -17.82 12.41
N SER A 34 -6.21 -18.59 12.61
CA SER A 34 -6.24 -20.04 12.76
C SER A 34 -5.19 -20.49 13.73
N SER A 35 -5.50 -21.48 14.54
CA SER A 35 -4.51 -22.19 15.38
C SER A 35 -3.69 -23.20 14.56
N ASP A 36 -4.16 -23.59 13.39
CA ASP A 36 -3.51 -24.50 12.46
C ASP A 36 -3.34 -23.84 11.09
N PRO A 37 -2.11 -23.54 10.66
CA PRO A 37 -1.85 -22.96 9.34
C PRO A 37 -2.27 -23.85 8.17
N ALA A 38 -2.37 -25.17 8.38
CA ALA A 38 -2.85 -26.14 7.39
C ALA A 38 -4.38 -26.29 7.39
N ALA A 39 -5.08 -25.65 8.33
CA ALA A 39 -6.53 -25.78 8.47
C ALA A 39 -7.28 -25.37 7.20
N GLU A 40 -8.32 -26.09 6.87
CA GLU A 40 -9.24 -25.77 5.76
C GLU A 40 -10.24 -24.68 6.13
N SER A 41 -10.26 -24.22 7.37
CA SER A 41 -11.11 -23.16 7.88
C SER A 41 -10.35 -22.26 8.84
N ALA A 42 -10.79 -21.01 8.88
CA ALA A 42 -10.26 -19.99 9.77
C ALA A 42 -11.40 -19.25 10.45
N THR A 43 -11.08 -18.42 11.41
CA THR A 43 -12.02 -17.53 12.07
C THR A 43 -11.77 -16.11 11.64
N LEU A 44 -12.79 -15.43 11.13
CA LEU A 44 -12.79 -13.99 10.91
C LEU A 44 -13.34 -13.30 12.16
N LEU A 45 -12.52 -12.48 12.77
CA LEU A 45 -12.89 -11.59 13.87
C LEU A 45 -12.89 -10.15 13.34
N ALA A 46 -13.99 -9.44 13.52
CA ALA A 46 -14.08 -8.00 13.28
C ALA A 46 -14.19 -7.25 14.61
N SER A 47 -13.52 -6.11 14.70
CA SER A 47 -13.49 -5.25 15.88
C SER A 47 -13.64 -3.79 15.46
N PHE A 48 -14.58 -3.08 16.10
CA PHE A 48 -14.76 -1.64 15.93
C PHE A 48 -15.20 -1.03 17.26
N ARG A 49 -14.44 -0.11 17.82
CA ARG A 49 -14.67 0.44 19.17
C ARG A 49 -14.78 -0.71 20.21
N ASN A 50 -15.90 -0.77 20.93
CA ASN A 50 -16.18 -1.83 21.90
C ASN A 50 -17.00 -3.01 21.34
N ALA A 51 -17.36 -2.98 20.06
CA ALA A 51 -18.13 -4.05 19.40
C ALA A 51 -17.20 -5.07 18.74
N ARG A 52 -17.64 -6.32 18.72
CA ARG A 52 -16.95 -7.46 18.10
C ARG A 52 -17.95 -8.29 17.32
N ALA A 53 -17.53 -8.82 16.18
CA ALA A 53 -18.27 -9.81 15.42
C ALA A 53 -17.34 -10.94 15.00
N VAL A 54 -17.83 -12.16 14.99
CA VAL A 54 -17.08 -13.36 14.62
C VAL A 54 -17.85 -14.12 13.57
N ALA A 55 -17.15 -14.63 12.57
CA ALA A 55 -17.70 -15.48 11.53
C ALA A 55 -16.70 -16.56 11.10
N PRO A 56 -17.17 -17.70 10.58
CA PRO A 56 -16.28 -18.67 9.95
C PRO A 56 -15.70 -18.10 8.64
N PHE A 57 -14.45 -18.43 8.36
CA PHE A 57 -13.76 -18.12 7.11
C PHE A 57 -13.38 -19.44 6.42
N PRO A 58 -14.32 -20.10 5.72
CA PRO A 58 -14.09 -21.44 5.19
C PRO A 58 -13.30 -21.40 3.88
N ARG A 59 -12.35 -22.31 3.73
CA ARG A 59 -11.62 -22.58 2.48
C ARG A 59 -12.42 -23.49 1.56
N ARG A 60 -13.20 -24.41 2.11
CA ARG A 60 -14.01 -25.42 1.40
C ARG A 60 -15.43 -25.50 1.98
N GLY A 61 -16.34 -26.02 1.17
CA GLY A 61 -17.73 -26.26 1.58
C GLY A 61 -18.63 -25.01 1.47
N GLY A 62 -19.90 -25.25 1.18
CA GLY A 62 -20.93 -24.22 1.07
C GLY A 62 -20.65 -23.13 0.02
N GLU A 63 -21.42 -22.06 0.09
CA GLU A 63 -21.29 -20.92 -0.84
C GLU A 63 -19.99 -20.14 -0.61
N ALA A 64 -19.53 -19.97 0.61
CA ALA A 64 -18.28 -19.28 0.93
C ALA A 64 -17.07 -20.03 0.40
N GLY A 65 -17.04 -21.37 0.50
CA GLY A 65 -16.01 -22.19 -0.13
C GLY A 65 -16.03 -22.10 -1.66
N ALA A 66 -17.22 -22.07 -2.27
CA ALA A 66 -17.36 -21.87 -3.71
C ALA A 66 -16.83 -20.48 -4.15
N ARG A 67 -17.09 -19.41 -3.38
CA ARG A 67 -16.50 -18.08 -3.59
C ARG A 67 -14.99 -18.13 -3.50
N TRP A 68 -14.45 -18.77 -2.47
CA TRP A 68 -13.02 -18.92 -2.30
C TRP A 68 -12.36 -19.59 -3.52
N GLN A 69 -12.96 -20.65 -4.06
CA GLN A 69 -12.46 -21.31 -5.26
C GLN A 69 -12.52 -20.40 -6.51
N ARG A 70 -13.52 -19.52 -6.63
CA ARG A 70 -13.56 -18.53 -7.71
C ARG A 70 -12.44 -17.49 -7.57
N ILE A 71 -12.17 -17.05 -6.34
CA ILE A 71 -11.08 -16.12 -6.04
C ILE A 71 -9.74 -16.73 -6.41
N ILE A 72 -9.48 -17.97 -5.99
CA ILE A 72 -8.24 -18.68 -6.34
C ILE A 72 -8.07 -18.75 -7.85
N ARG A 73 -9.09 -19.21 -8.58
CA ARG A 73 -9.02 -19.32 -10.05
C ARG A 73 -8.82 -17.96 -10.74
N ALA A 74 -9.41 -16.89 -10.24
CA ALA A 74 -9.20 -15.55 -10.79
C ALA A 74 -7.77 -15.05 -10.53
N HIS A 75 -7.25 -15.28 -9.33
CA HIS A 75 -5.90 -14.94 -8.93
C HIS A 75 -4.85 -15.70 -9.77
N GLU A 76 -4.95 -17.03 -9.86
CA GLU A 76 -4.04 -17.87 -10.65
C GLU A 76 -4.06 -17.52 -12.14
N ARG A 77 -5.24 -17.22 -12.70
CA ARG A 77 -5.34 -16.74 -14.09
C ARG A 77 -4.63 -15.41 -14.29
N THR A 78 -4.77 -14.50 -13.34
CA THR A 78 -4.10 -13.19 -13.39
C THR A 78 -2.60 -13.35 -13.34
N LEU A 79 -2.08 -14.16 -12.42
CA LEU A 79 -0.66 -14.48 -12.32
C LEU A 79 -0.15 -15.11 -13.62
N ALA A 80 -0.86 -16.10 -14.18
CA ALA A 80 -0.46 -16.75 -15.42
C ALA A 80 -0.36 -15.77 -16.62
N VAL A 81 -1.23 -14.76 -16.68
CA VAL A 81 -1.16 -13.70 -17.70
C VAL A 81 0.06 -12.82 -17.50
N LEU A 82 0.31 -12.37 -16.25
CA LEU A 82 1.44 -11.50 -15.91
C LEU A 82 2.79 -12.18 -16.13
N GLU A 83 2.86 -13.49 -15.91
CA GLU A 83 4.06 -14.32 -16.15
C GLU A 83 4.21 -14.77 -17.63
N GLY A 84 3.39 -14.29 -18.54
CA GLY A 84 3.44 -14.67 -19.95
C GLY A 84 2.98 -16.10 -20.28
N ARG A 85 2.47 -16.85 -19.29
CA ARG A 85 1.95 -18.22 -19.42
C ARG A 85 0.48 -18.28 -19.83
N GLY A 86 -0.18 -17.14 -19.89
CA GLY A 86 -1.62 -16.99 -20.10
C GLY A 86 -2.05 -17.02 -21.58
N ARG A 87 -1.52 -17.87 -22.45
CA ARG A 87 -1.76 -17.94 -23.90
C ARG A 87 -3.14 -17.42 -24.33
N GLY A 88 -3.18 -16.27 -25.04
CA GLY A 88 -4.41 -15.64 -25.55
C GLY A 88 -5.37 -15.08 -24.48
N ARG A 89 -5.00 -15.11 -23.21
CA ARG A 89 -5.79 -14.52 -22.11
C ARG A 89 -5.33 -13.10 -21.82
N THR A 90 -6.26 -12.30 -21.34
CA THR A 90 -6.00 -10.91 -20.92
C THR A 90 -6.21 -10.76 -19.42
N LEU A 91 -5.64 -9.70 -18.85
CA LEU A 91 -5.90 -9.33 -17.45
C LEU A 91 -7.40 -9.05 -17.24
N PRO A 92 -7.95 -9.41 -16.06
CA PRO A 92 -9.35 -9.14 -15.76
C PRO A 92 -9.63 -7.63 -15.78
N ARG A 93 -10.76 -7.24 -16.37
CA ARG A 93 -11.18 -5.84 -16.47
C ARG A 93 -12.66 -5.66 -16.18
N GLY A 94 -13.02 -4.47 -15.78
CA GLY A 94 -14.40 -4.00 -15.69
C GLY A 94 -15.34 -4.95 -14.95
N ARG A 95 -16.19 -5.71 -15.68
CA ARG A 95 -17.17 -6.63 -15.08
C ARG A 95 -16.49 -7.78 -14.34
N GLU A 96 -15.41 -8.33 -14.85
CA GLU A 96 -14.67 -9.43 -14.23
C GLU A 96 -14.01 -9.00 -12.93
N LEU A 97 -13.38 -7.81 -12.89
CA LEU A 97 -12.82 -7.23 -11.66
C LEU A 97 -13.91 -7.01 -10.60
N ARG A 98 -15.07 -6.49 -10.99
CA ARG A 98 -16.19 -6.31 -10.05
C ARG A 98 -16.74 -7.63 -9.54
N ALA A 99 -16.81 -8.67 -10.38
CA ALA A 99 -17.26 -9.99 -9.94
C ALA A 99 -16.28 -10.62 -8.94
N TRP A 100 -14.98 -10.55 -9.24
CA TRP A 100 -13.93 -10.98 -8.34
C TRP A 100 -13.93 -10.18 -7.02
N GLY A 101 -14.02 -8.85 -7.13
CA GLY A 101 -14.11 -7.97 -5.97
C GLY A 101 -15.34 -8.22 -5.09
N ARG A 102 -16.49 -8.60 -5.68
CA ARG A 102 -17.67 -8.98 -4.93
C ARG A 102 -17.45 -10.26 -4.13
N ASP A 103 -16.85 -11.28 -4.72
CA ASP A 103 -16.53 -12.51 -3.98
C ASP A 103 -15.57 -12.22 -2.81
N LEU A 104 -14.57 -11.37 -3.00
CA LEU A 104 -13.67 -10.92 -1.93
C LEU A 104 -14.42 -10.17 -0.82
N PHE A 105 -15.29 -9.25 -1.19
CA PHE A 105 -16.08 -8.46 -0.23
C PHE A 105 -17.01 -9.34 0.61
N GLU A 106 -17.71 -10.27 0.00
CA GLU A 106 -18.63 -11.18 0.68
C GLU A 106 -17.93 -12.14 1.66
N LEU A 107 -16.63 -12.43 1.42
CA LEU A 107 -15.82 -13.19 2.37
C LEU A 107 -15.34 -12.35 3.55
N LEU A 108 -15.04 -11.05 3.33
CA LEU A 108 -14.61 -10.15 4.39
C LEU A 108 -15.78 -9.71 5.30
N PHE A 109 -17.01 -9.70 4.77
CA PHE A 109 -18.15 -9.13 5.48
C PHE A 109 -19.36 -10.09 5.50
N PRO A 110 -19.24 -11.30 6.08
CA PRO A 110 -20.39 -12.18 6.26
C PRO A 110 -21.21 -11.81 7.52
N GLY A 111 -22.54 -11.96 7.46
CA GLY A 111 -23.42 -11.91 8.63
C GLY A 111 -23.23 -10.68 9.53
N ASP A 112 -22.89 -10.91 10.80
CA ASP A 112 -22.69 -9.84 11.80
C ASP A 112 -21.48 -8.96 11.52
N VAL A 113 -20.45 -9.48 10.85
CA VAL A 113 -19.30 -8.68 10.40
C VAL A 113 -19.76 -7.60 9.42
N ARG A 114 -20.74 -7.92 8.55
CA ARG A 114 -21.35 -6.95 7.64
C ARG A 114 -22.10 -5.85 8.40
N ARG A 115 -22.89 -6.22 9.40
CA ARG A 115 -23.60 -5.25 10.24
C ARG A 115 -22.61 -4.31 10.94
N LEU A 116 -21.52 -4.86 11.48
CA LEU A 116 -20.48 -4.06 12.13
C LEU A 116 -19.78 -3.10 11.15
N TYR A 117 -19.49 -3.56 9.93
CA TYR A 117 -18.96 -2.70 8.86
C TYR A 117 -19.91 -1.54 8.52
N ASP A 118 -21.20 -1.81 8.35
CA ASP A 118 -22.18 -0.77 8.01
C ASP A 118 -22.34 0.25 9.15
N VAL A 119 -22.31 -0.19 10.42
CA VAL A 119 -22.28 0.69 11.59
C VAL A 119 -20.98 1.53 11.61
N ALA A 120 -19.81 0.88 11.46
CA ALA A 120 -18.54 1.58 11.43
C ALA A 120 -18.51 2.67 10.35
N ARG A 121 -19.04 2.39 9.16
CA ARG A 121 -19.18 3.35 8.07
C ARG A 121 -20.09 4.53 8.42
N SER A 122 -21.21 4.27 9.07
CA SER A 122 -22.20 5.32 9.42
C SER A 122 -21.70 6.26 10.51
N LEU A 123 -20.73 5.83 11.30
CA LEU A 123 -20.20 6.59 12.43
C LEU A 123 -18.95 7.42 12.06
N GLN A 124 -18.51 7.42 10.80
CA GLN A 124 -17.37 8.23 10.39
C GLN A 124 -17.76 9.68 10.14
N PRO A 125 -17.23 10.64 10.92
CA PRO A 125 -17.64 12.06 10.81
C PRO A 125 -17.32 12.67 9.44
N ASP A 126 -16.22 12.24 8.81
CA ASP A 126 -15.79 12.71 7.49
C ASP A 126 -16.15 11.73 6.36
N GLY A 127 -16.92 10.68 6.67
CA GLY A 127 -17.32 9.66 5.71
C GLY A 127 -16.22 8.68 5.29
N VAL A 128 -14.98 8.79 5.81
CA VAL A 128 -13.85 7.89 5.49
C VAL A 128 -13.61 6.94 6.64
N LEU A 129 -13.67 5.62 6.35
CA LEU A 129 -13.41 4.56 7.31
C LEU A 129 -11.97 4.08 7.21
N ASP A 130 -11.24 4.08 8.32
CA ASP A 130 -9.99 3.37 8.45
C ASP A 130 -10.28 1.87 8.66
N LEU A 131 -9.76 1.01 7.76
CA LEU A 131 -9.92 -0.43 7.81
C LEU A 131 -8.56 -1.11 7.76
N VAL A 132 -8.24 -1.88 8.80
CA VAL A 132 -7.01 -2.66 8.89
C VAL A 132 -7.32 -4.13 8.77
N PHE A 133 -6.73 -4.78 7.77
CA PHE A 133 -6.85 -6.22 7.53
C PHE A 133 -5.58 -6.95 7.92
N THR A 134 -5.68 -7.91 8.83
CA THR A 134 -4.57 -8.71 9.34
C THR A 134 -4.87 -10.20 9.19
N SER A 135 -3.97 -10.98 8.60
CA SER A 135 -4.10 -12.42 8.49
C SER A 135 -2.89 -13.13 9.05
N MET A 136 -3.13 -14.20 9.81
CA MET A 136 -2.10 -15.17 10.22
C MET A 136 -1.86 -16.27 9.17
N ILE A 137 -2.65 -16.28 8.09
CA ILE A 137 -2.75 -17.40 7.16
C ILE A 137 -2.23 -16.95 5.80
N ASP A 138 -1.16 -17.56 5.31
CA ASP A 138 -0.50 -17.21 4.06
C ASP A 138 -1.44 -17.27 2.85
N TRP A 139 -2.24 -18.35 2.73
CA TRP A 139 -3.16 -18.52 1.61
C TRP A 139 -4.31 -17.48 1.59
N VAL A 140 -4.53 -16.77 2.69
CA VAL A 140 -5.43 -15.61 2.77
C VAL A 140 -4.67 -14.33 2.51
N ALA A 141 -3.49 -14.16 3.13
CA ALA A 141 -2.71 -12.93 3.08
C ALA A 141 -2.29 -12.52 1.66
N ASP A 142 -2.08 -13.49 0.77
CA ASP A 142 -1.62 -13.26 -0.62
C ASP A 142 -2.71 -12.86 -1.62
N LYS A 143 -3.97 -12.81 -1.20
CA LYS A 143 -5.07 -12.44 -2.12
C LYS A 143 -5.23 -10.92 -2.25
N PRO A 144 -5.71 -10.43 -3.41
CA PRO A 144 -5.79 -9.00 -3.70
C PRO A 144 -7.03 -8.35 -3.03
N TRP A 145 -6.99 -8.24 -1.72
CA TRP A 145 -8.10 -7.71 -0.91
C TRP A 145 -8.46 -6.26 -1.24
N GLU A 146 -7.53 -5.50 -1.83
CA GLU A 146 -7.76 -4.15 -2.35
C GLU A 146 -8.86 -4.11 -3.42
N LEU A 147 -9.07 -5.23 -4.12
CA LEU A 147 -10.15 -5.36 -5.11
C LEU A 147 -11.53 -5.53 -4.49
N ALA A 148 -11.67 -5.75 -3.17
CA ALA A 148 -12.98 -5.96 -2.55
C ALA A 148 -13.99 -4.89 -2.98
N TYR A 149 -15.14 -5.33 -3.55
CA TYR A 149 -16.15 -4.48 -4.16
C TYR A 149 -17.46 -4.55 -3.39
N ASP A 150 -17.87 -3.44 -2.79
CA ASP A 150 -19.16 -3.31 -2.12
C ASP A 150 -20.30 -3.23 -3.16
N PRO A 151 -21.16 -4.24 -3.25
CA PRO A 151 -22.23 -4.26 -4.25
C PRO A 151 -23.34 -3.24 -3.99
N VAL A 152 -23.53 -2.83 -2.72
CA VAL A 152 -24.53 -1.83 -2.33
C VAL A 152 -24.07 -0.42 -2.69
N ARG A 153 -22.82 -0.09 -2.35
CA ARG A 153 -22.20 1.20 -2.67
C ARG A 153 -21.64 1.28 -4.08
N ARG A 154 -21.58 0.14 -4.79
CA ARG A 154 -21.12 0.00 -6.17
C ARG A 154 -19.69 0.53 -6.38
N SER A 155 -18.81 0.32 -5.41
CA SER A 155 -17.43 0.79 -5.41
C SER A 155 -16.47 -0.23 -4.80
N HIS A 156 -15.21 -0.20 -5.27
CA HIS A 156 -14.15 -0.94 -4.61
C HIS A 156 -13.73 -0.22 -3.32
N LEU A 157 -13.49 -0.96 -2.25
CA LEU A 157 -13.16 -0.38 -0.94
C LEU A 157 -11.96 0.56 -1.03
N ALA A 158 -10.87 0.08 -1.63
CA ALA A 158 -9.60 0.80 -1.65
C ALA A 158 -9.57 2.06 -2.55
N THR A 159 -10.63 2.31 -3.34
CA THR A 159 -10.80 3.53 -4.16
C THR A 159 -12.07 4.32 -3.80
N SER A 160 -12.70 3.98 -2.69
CA SER A 160 -13.88 4.68 -2.14
C SER A 160 -13.50 5.43 -0.86
N ASP A 161 -14.48 5.58 0.03
CA ASP A 161 -14.29 6.23 1.33
C ASP A 161 -13.78 5.23 2.40
N VAL A 162 -12.82 4.35 2.03
CA VAL A 162 -12.19 3.40 2.93
C VAL A 162 -10.67 3.45 2.75
N ASN A 163 -9.97 3.74 3.82
CA ASN A 163 -8.52 3.59 3.88
C ASN A 163 -8.21 2.11 4.14
N PHE A 164 -8.13 1.32 3.07
CA PHE A 164 -7.83 -0.11 3.18
C PHE A 164 -6.33 -0.32 3.34
N VAL A 165 -5.92 -0.83 4.51
CA VAL A 165 -4.53 -1.05 4.91
C VAL A 165 -4.38 -2.48 5.38
N ARG A 166 -3.26 -3.12 5.04
CA ARG A 166 -2.88 -4.43 5.60
C ARG A 166 -1.99 -4.28 6.80
N ASN A 167 -2.02 -5.26 7.67
CA ASN A 167 -1.10 -5.37 8.80
C ASN A 167 -0.67 -6.83 8.98
N VAL A 168 0.32 -7.05 9.84
CA VAL A 168 0.83 -8.38 10.20
C VAL A 168 0.84 -8.54 11.72
N PHE A 169 0.68 -9.77 12.19
CA PHE A 169 0.83 -10.06 13.60
C PHE A 169 2.31 -9.99 13.99
N THR A 170 2.61 -9.21 15.02
CA THR A 170 3.96 -9.07 15.54
C THR A 170 3.92 -8.60 16.98
N ALA A 171 4.86 -9.11 17.79
CA ALA A 171 5.10 -8.64 19.15
C ALA A 171 6.02 -7.40 19.20
N VAL A 172 6.62 -7.00 18.07
CA VAL A 172 7.52 -5.84 18.02
C VAL A 172 6.69 -4.58 17.85
N PRO A 173 6.67 -3.67 18.82
CA PRO A 173 6.01 -2.38 18.64
C PRO A 173 6.73 -1.55 17.58
N ALA A 174 5.95 -0.96 16.67
CA ALA A 174 6.47 0.00 15.70
C ALA A 174 5.56 1.23 15.70
N GLU A 175 6.14 2.37 15.92
CA GLU A 175 5.44 3.64 15.88
C GLU A 175 6.07 4.52 14.81
N VAL A 176 5.23 5.17 14.01
CA VAL A 176 5.67 6.29 13.19
C VAL A 176 6.09 7.38 14.16
N ARG A 177 7.37 7.69 14.16
CA ARG A 177 7.90 8.73 15.02
C ARG A 177 7.47 10.07 14.44
N SER A 178 6.31 10.56 14.87
CA SER A 178 5.83 11.91 14.56
C SER A 178 6.88 12.93 15.00
N ARG A 179 7.87 13.17 14.14
CA ARG A 179 8.84 14.24 14.34
C ARG A 179 8.23 15.49 13.68
N ARG A 180 8.35 16.63 14.33
CA ARG A 180 7.99 17.95 13.77
C ARG A 180 8.95 18.29 12.62
N ARG A 181 8.78 17.64 11.47
CA ARG A 181 9.65 17.82 10.30
C ARG A 181 9.07 18.85 9.36
N GLU A 182 9.88 19.78 8.93
CA GLU A 182 9.45 20.82 7.98
C GLU A 182 9.29 20.27 6.57
N ARG A 183 10.06 19.23 6.19
CA ARG A 183 10.02 18.61 4.86
C ARG A 183 10.14 17.09 4.94
N LEU A 184 9.52 16.41 3.98
CA LEU A 184 9.64 14.97 3.79
C LEU A 184 10.99 14.64 3.12
N ARG A 185 11.79 13.75 3.72
CA ARG A 185 13.09 13.35 3.19
C ARG A 185 13.01 11.99 2.54
N ILE A 186 13.16 11.95 1.23
CA ILE A 186 13.02 10.75 0.41
C ILE A 186 14.41 10.35 -0.10
N LEU A 187 14.79 9.10 0.15
CA LEU A 187 15.94 8.45 -0.43
C LEU A 187 15.48 7.46 -1.48
N VAL A 188 15.89 7.64 -2.73
CA VAL A 188 15.68 6.67 -3.80
C VAL A 188 16.94 5.82 -3.92
N ALA A 189 16.80 4.51 -3.76
CA ALA A 189 17.88 3.55 -3.95
C ALA A 189 17.59 2.72 -5.21
N THR A 190 18.49 2.70 -6.18
CA THR A 190 18.34 1.90 -7.39
C THR A 190 19.38 0.79 -7.43
N ALA A 191 18.99 -0.41 -7.88
CA ALA A 191 19.90 -1.52 -8.12
C ALA A 191 19.56 -2.17 -9.48
N GLU A 192 20.57 -2.25 -10.34
CA GLU A 192 20.52 -2.88 -11.67
C GLU A 192 21.71 -3.84 -11.81
N PRO A 193 21.72 -4.95 -11.05
CA PRO A 193 22.86 -5.86 -11.05
C PRO A 193 23.02 -6.55 -12.41
N GLU A 194 24.28 -6.82 -12.77
CA GLU A 194 24.66 -7.49 -14.02
C GLU A 194 23.99 -8.86 -14.14
N GLY A 195 23.47 -9.16 -15.34
CA GLY A 195 22.76 -10.43 -15.61
C GLY A 195 21.31 -10.49 -15.14
N ALA A 196 20.83 -9.49 -14.42
CA ALA A 196 19.40 -9.33 -14.18
C ALA A 196 18.71 -8.78 -15.45
N ALA A 197 17.39 -9.03 -15.57
CA ALA A 197 16.65 -8.43 -16.66
C ALA A 197 16.72 -6.89 -16.57
N PRO A 198 16.76 -6.15 -17.70
CA PRO A 198 16.85 -4.71 -17.62
C PRO A 198 15.65 -4.12 -16.87
N VAL A 199 15.90 -3.41 -15.78
CA VAL A 199 14.93 -2.52 -15.15
C VAL A 199 15.34 -1.13 -15.59
N ALA A 200 14.40 -0.34 -16.09
CA ALA A 200 14.67 1.07 -16.43
C ALA A 200 14.85 1.92 -15.14
N ALA A 201 15.68 1.42 -14.18
CA ALA A 201 15.75 2.02 -12.85
C ALA A 201 16.27 3.45 -12.88
N ARG A 202 17.13 3.79 -13.84
CA ARG A 202 17.60 5.17 -14.03
C ARG A 202 16.49 6.08 -14.56
N GLU A 203 15.74 5.59 -15.55
CA GLU A 203 14.58 6.29 -16.12
C GLU A 203 13.51 6.46 -15.08
N GLU A 204 13.22 5.42 -14.31
CA GLU A 204 12.26 5.46 -13.23
C GLU A 204 12.68 6.39 -12.10
N ALA A 205 13.93 6.34 -11.64
CA ALA A 205 14.47 7.30 -10.68
C ALA A 205 14.37 8.74 -11.19
N ALA A 206 14.57 8.95 -12.50
CA ALA A 206 14.41 10.27 -13.13
C ALA A 206 12.93 10.68 -13.19
N LEU A 207 12.00 9.75 -13.46
CA LEU A 207 10.55 9.99 -13.42
C LEU A 207 10.10 10.32 -11.99
N VAL A 208 10.55 9.56 -11.01
CA VAL A 208 10.31 9.81 -9.58
C VAL A 208 10.80 11.21 -9.21
N ARG A 209 12.04 11.56 -9.53
CA ARG A 209 12.59 12.90 -9.26
C ARG A 209 11.80 14.02 -9.94
N ARG A 210 11.40 13.84 -11.20
CA ARG A 210 10.55 14.81 -11.92
C ARG A 210 9.19 14.97 -11.27
N GLY A 211 8.57 13.85 -10.87
CA GLY A 211 7.28 13.84 -10.19
C GLY A 211 7.30 14.58 -8.84
N PHE A 212 8.45 14.58 -8.15
CA PHE A 212 8.60 15.29 -6.87
C PHE A 212 9.08 16.73 -6.99
N ARG A 213 9.48 17.17 -8.17
CA ARG A 213 9.96 18.54 -8.37
C ARG A 213 9.03 19.61 -7.80
N PRO A 214 7.70 19.58 -8.01
CA PRO A 214 6.80 20.56 -7.42
C PRO A 214 6.85 20.59 -5.89
N LEU A 215 7.04 19.44 -5.22
CA LEU A 215 7.16 19.37 -3.77
C LEU A 215 8.52 19.89 -3.28
N VAL A 216 9.57 19.63 -4.03
CA VAL A 216 10.93 20.14 -3.75
C VAL A 216 10.98 21.65 -3.92
N ASP A 217 10.43 22.18 -5.01
CA ASP A 217 10.34 23.62 -5.30
C ASP A 217 9.48 24.34 -4.26
N ALA A 218 8.46 23.69 -3.74
CA ALA A 218 7.64 24.19 -2.64
C ALA A 218 8.29 24.07 -1.25
N GLY A 219 9.49 23.46 -1.14
CA GLY A 219 10.17 23.20 0.14
C GLY A 219 9.51 22.13 1.02
N LEU A 220 8.57 21.35 0.46
CA LEU A 220 7.81 20.33 1.19
C LEU A 220 8.52 18.97 1.22
N ALA A 221 9.42 18.72 0.29
CA ALA A 221 10.20 17.48 0.20
C ALA A 221 11.66 17.76 -0.17
N SER A 222 12.53 16.78 0.11
CA SER A 222 13.86 16.66 -0.46
C SER A 222 14.06 15.25 -0.98
N VAL A 223 14.67 15.10 -2.14
CA VAL A 223 14.94 13.81 -2.77
C VAL A 223 16.43 13.66 -2.99
N SER A 224 16.97 12.54 -2.52
CA SER A 224 18.35 12.12 -2.78
C SER A 224 18.35 10.72 -3.40
N VAL A 225 19.43 10.38 -4.13
CA VAL A 225 19.53 9.11 -4.86
C VAL A 225 20.82 8.41 -4.48
N VAL A 226 20.73 7.11 -4.24
CA VAL A 226 21.85 6.17 -4.23
C VAL A 226 21.66 5.26 -5.45
N ALA A 227 22.41 5.52 -6.51
CA ALA A 227 22.44 4.69 -7.70
C ALA A 227 23.36 3.50 -7.49
N ARG A 228 23.07 2.35 -8.11
CA ARG A 228 23.83 1.11 -7.96
C ARG A 228 24.04 0.75 -6.49
N ALA A 229 22.93 0.70 -5.74
CA ALA A 229 22.95 0.57 -4.30
C ALA A 229 23.57 -0.76 -3.86
N THR A 230 24.64 -0.66 -3.07
CA THR A 230 25.17 -1.79 -2.29
C THR A 230 24.63 -1.75 -0.86
N PRO A 231 24.60 -2.86 -0.12
CA PRO A 231 24.21 -2.86 1.29
C PRO A 231 24.98 -1.84 2.13
N GLU A 232 26.29 -1.74 1.91
CA GLU A 232 27.18 -0.85 2.66
C GLU A 232 26.93 0.63 2.32
N ALA A 233 26.73 0.95 1.03
CA ALA A 233 26.44 2.33 0.59
C ALA A 233 25.08 2.79 1.12
N LEU A 234 24.08 1.91 1.05
CA LEU A 234 22.74 2.20 1.55
C LEU A 234 22.73 2.37 3.07
N HIS A 235 23.38 1.45 3.81
CA HIS A 235 23.50 1.54 5.26
C HIS A 235 24.21 2.84 5.69
N ARG A 236 25.34 3.19 5.06
CA ARG A 236 26.06 4.45 5.33
C ARG A 236 25.15 5.65 5.12
N ARG A 237 24.46 5.69 3.97
CA ARG A 237 23.58 6.81 3.64
C ARG A 237 22.44 6.99 4.66
N LEU A 238 21.83 5.89 5.11
CA LEU A 238 20.77 5.89 6.11
C LEU A 238 21.30 6.20 7.52
N SER A 239 22.58 5.91 7.79
CA SER A 239 23.23 6.24 9.07
C SER A 239 23.63 7.72 9.16
N ASP A 240 24.13 8.28 8.05
CA ASP A 240 24.64 9.66 8.01
C ASP A 240 23.52 10.69 7.91
N GLN A 241 22.41 10.33 7.29
CA GLN A 241 21.30 11.24 7.03
C GLN A 241 19.98 10.65 7.50
N ALA A 242 19.19 11.46 8.16
CA ALA A 242 17.84 11.08 8.50
C ALA A 242 16.97 11.00 7.23
N VAL A 243 16.36 9.86 6.99
CA VAL A 243 15.48 9.53 5.86
C VAL A 243 14.12 9.16 6.40
N ASP A 244 13.06 9.77 5.86
CA ASP A 244 11.69 9.48 6.26
C ASP A 244 11.10 8.37 5.41
N VAL A 245 11.45 8.38 4.12
CA VAL A 245 10.98 7.41 3.12
C VAL A 245 12.18 6.84 2.37
N LEU A 246 12.32 5.53 2.38
CA LEU A 246 13.22 4.80 1.50
C LEU A 246 12.40 4.24 0.33
N HIS A 247 12.71 4.67 -0.88
CA HIS A 247 12.13 4.15 -2.12
C HIS A 247 13.16 3.29 -2.84
N TYR A 248 12.95 1.99 -2.84
CA TYR A 248 13.79 1.03 -3.56
C TYR A 248 13.22 0.77 -4.95
N ILE A 249 14.07 0.81 -5.97
CA ILE A 249 13.78 0.46 -7.36
C ILE A 249 14.79 -0.60 -7.80
N GLY A 250 14.32 -1.78 -8.15
CA GLY A 250 15.20 -2.87 -8.55
C GLY A 250 14.48 -4.21 -8.64
N HIS A 251 15.22 -5.26 -8.41
CA HIS A 251 14.71 -6.62 -8.46
C HIS A 251 14.48 -7.20 -7.08
N GLY A 252 13.56 -8.17 -7.03
CA GLY A 252 13.36 -9.00 -5.89
C GLY A 252 12.99 -10.42 -6.32
N SER A 253 13.08 -11.38 -5.42
CA SER A 253 12.57 -12.73 -5.62
C SER A 253 11.95 -13.26 -4.34
N TYR A 254 11.17 -14.31 -4.49
CA TYR A 254 10.63 -15.10 -3.40
C TYR A 254 11.05 -16.55 -3.55
N ASP A 255 11.61 -17.10 -2.48
CA ASP A 255 11.95 -18.52 -2.39
C ASP A 255 10.78 -19.26 -1.75
N ASP A 256 10.07 -20.09 -2.53
CA ASP A 256 8.90 -20.84 -2.07
C ASP A 256 9.29 -21.91 -1.04
N ASP A 257 10.50 -22.49 -1.13
CA ASP A 257 10.98 -23.53 -0.21
C ASP A 257 11.40 -22.93 1.13
N ALA A 258 12.16 -21.84 1.10
CA ALA A 258 12.56 -21.09 2.29
C ALA A 258 11.43 -20.21 2.84
N ARG A 259 10.38 -19.94 2.05
CA ARG A 259 9.28 -18.99 2.33
C ARG A 259 9.78 -17.58 2.66
N GLU A 260 10.84 -17.17 2.00
CA GLU A 260 11.50 -15.90 2.22
C GLU A 260 11.58 -15.06 0.96
N GLY A 261 11.36 -13.76 1.12
CA GLY A 261 11.57 -12.78 0.06
C GLY A 261 12.95 -12.13 0.18
N CYS A 262 13.59 -11.84 -0.95
CA CYS A 262 14.82 -11.08 -0.97
C CYS A 262 14.79 -9.95 -2.00
N LEU A 263 15.55 -8.88 -1.73
CA LEU A 263 15.87 -7.83 -2.69
C LEU A 263 17.26 -8.09 -3.26
N PHE A 264 17.47 -7.71 -4.51
CA PHE A 264 18.79 -7.75 -5.11
C PHE A 264 19.41 -6.36 -5.09
N LEU A 265 20.38 -6.16 -4.21
CA LEU A 265 21.30 -5.02 -4.27
C LEU A 265 22.51 -5.39 -5.15
N GLU A 266 23.42 -4.45 -5.37
CA GLU A 266 24.67 -4.71 -6.07
C GLU A 266 25.80 -5.03 -5.08
N ASP A 267 26.78 -5.86 -5.50
CA ASP A 267 28.06 -5.94 -4.84
C ASP A 267 28.99 -4.83 -5.36
N GLY A 268 30.18 -4.70 -4.79
CA GLY A 268 31.17 -3.71 -5.24
C GLY A 268 31.67 -3.87 -6.68
N ARG A 269 31.27 -4.95 -7.37
CA ARG A 269 31.59 -5.26 -8.77
C ARG A 269 30.37 -5.18 -9.70
N GLY A 270 29.19 -4.79 -9.17
CA GLY A 270 27.98 -4.70 -9.95
C GLY A 270 27.18 -6.02 -10.09
N ARG A 271 27.58 -7.09 -9.41
CA ARG A 271 26.86 -8.38 -9.45
C ARG A 271 25.70 -8.38 -8.46
N PRO A 272 24.67 -9.22 -8.69
CA PRO A 272 23.53 -9.33 -7.79
C PRO A 272 23.96 -9.87 -6.41
N ARG A 273 23.53 -9.16 -5.36
CA ARG A 273 23.67 -9.58 -3.97
C ARG A 273 22.27 -9.67 -3.35
N ALA A 274 21.82 -10.87 -3.08
CA ALA A 274 20.54 -11.11 -2.41
C ALA A 274 20.61 -10.61 -0.96
N VAL A 275 19.57 -9.89 -0.55
CA VAL A 275 19.40 -9.32 0.78
C VAL A 275 18.02 -9.70 1.26
N ASP A 276 17.93 -10.58 2.26
CA ASP A 276 16.69 -10.98 2.90
C ASP A 276 16.11 -9.86 3.79
N ALA A 277 14.93 -10.09 4.34
CA ALA A 277 14.25 -9.11 5.16
C ALA A 277 15.03 -8.77 6.44
N ALA A 278 15.73 -9.73 7.04
CA ALA A 278 16.52 -9.53 8.27
C ALA A 278 17.75 -8.65 7.99
N ALA A 279 18.48 -8.96 6.93
CA ALA A 279 19.63 -8.17 6.49
C ALA A 279 19.20 -6.76 6.03
N PHE A 280 18.10 -6.66 5.27
CA PHE A 280 17.57 -5.35 4.84
C PHE A 280 17.12 -4.51 6.04
N ARG A 281 16.51 -5.14 7.03
CA ARG A 281 16.16 -4.48 8.30
C ARG A 281 17.39 -3.93 9.04
N GLN A 282 18.52 -4.63 9.02
CA GLN A 282 19.78 -4.14 9.58
C GLN A 282 20.30 -2.93 8.80
N ILE A 283 20.19 -2.96 7.46
CA ILE A 283 20.58 -1.84 6.58
C ILE A 283 19.72 -0.61 6.86
N VAL A 284 18.39 -0.76 6.93
CA VAL A 284 17.46 0.34 7.20
C VAL A 284 17.65 0.90 8.62
N GLY A 285 18.09 0.05 9.56
CA GLY A 285 18.44 0.45 10.91
C GLY A 285 17.25 0.92 11.75
N ARG A 286 17.54 1.34 13.00
CA ARG A 286 16.54 1.83 13.96
C ARG A 286 16.33 3.36 13.89
N ARG A 287 16.98 4.06 12.96
CA ARG A 287 17.12 5.53 13.03
C ARG A 287 16.08 6.34 12.26
N GLY A 288 14.90 5.78 11.97
CA GLY A 288 13.78 6.63 11.65
C GLY A 288 13.38 6.73 10.19
N THR A 289 13.54 5.64 9.43
CA THR A 289 12.77 5.43 8.22
C THR A 289 11.39 4.96 8.64
N ASP A 290 10.38 5.77 8.35
CA ASP A 290 9.00 5.51 8.75
C ASP A 290 8.22 4.78 7.65
N LEU A 291 8.65 4.90 6.38
CA LEU A 291 8.06 4.24 5.23
C LEU A 291 9.15 3.65 4.32
N VAL A 292 9.00 2.38 3.97
CA VAL A 292 9.75 1.73 2.90
C VAL A 292 8.82 1.47 1.73
N PHE A 293 9.17 1.97 0.54
CA PHE A 293 8.47 1.69 -0.71
C PHE A 293 9.32 0.73 -1.53
N LEU A 294 8.80 -0.46 -1.79
CA LEU A 294 9.46 -1.50 -2.57
C LEU A 294 8.87 -1.54 -3.97
N ASN A 295 9.50 -0.86 -4.92
CA ASN A 295 9.20 -1.01 -6.33
C ASN A 295 10.18 -2.02 -6.93
N ALA A 296 9.90 -3.27 -6.65
CA ALA A 296 10.65 -4.40 -7.15
C ALA A 296 9.70 -5.31 -7.91
N CYS A 297 10.01 -5.53 -9.18
CA CYS A 297 9.33 -6.50 -10.01
C CYS A 297 10.26 -7.70 -10.22
N GLU A 298 9.70 -8.90 -10.13
CA GLU A 298 10.43 -10.09 -10.55
C GLU A 298 10.49 -10.10 -12.08
N SER A 299 11.62 -9.67 -12.63
CA SER A 299 11.87 -9.68 -14.05
C SER A 299 12.57 -10.97 -14.46
N GLY A 300 11.81 -11.88 -15.01
CA GLY A 300 12.31 -12.97 -15.84
C GLY A 300 12.61 -14.28 -15.14
N ARG A 301 11.95 -15.31 -15.64
CA ARG A 301 12.03 -16.73 -15.39
C ARG A 301 11.12 -17.29 -14.31
N GLY A 302 9.80 -17.10 -14.46
CA GLY A 302 8.80 -18.05 -13.94
C GLY A 302 8.59 -18.09 -12.42
N GLY A 303 9.04 -17.08 -11.71
CA GLY A 303 8.78 -16.92 -10.28
C GLY A 303 7.45 -16.20 -10.01
N ARG A 304 6.73 -16.64 -9.00
CA ARG A 304 5.52 -15.95 -8.54
C ARG A 304 5.90 -14.61 -7.92
N VAL A 305 5.20 -13.54 -8.31
CA VAL A 305 5.33 -12.21 -7.71
C VAL A 305 4.69 -12.24 -6.31
N ASP A 306 5.39 -12.79 -5.34
CA ASP A 306 4.89 -12.97 -3.97
C ASP A 306 5.62 -12.05 -2.97
N PHE A 307 6.02 -10.84 -3.41
CA PHE A 307 6.62 -9.83 -2.53
C PHE A 307 5.78 -9.55 -1.28
N ASN A 308 4.45 -9.64 -1.43
CA ASN A 308 3.54 -9.48 -0.31
C ASN A 308 3.58 -10.62 0.71
N ARG A 309 4.12 -11.79 0.34
CA ARG A 309 4.30 -12.91 1.27
C ARG A 309 5.62 -12.83 2.04
N GLY A 310 6.66 -12.29 1.41
CA GLY A 310 8.00 -12.33 1.94
C GLY A 310 8.44 -11.00 2.56
N MET A 311 8.97 -10.13 1.74
CA MET A 311 9.72 -8.95 2.20
C MET A 311 8.87 -7.93 2.97
N ALA A 312 7.71 -7.52 2.45
CA ALA A 312 6.92 -6.45 3.06
C ALA A 312 6.36 -6.83 4.44
N PRO A 313 5.69 -8.00 4.61
CA PRO A 313 5.27 -8.47 5.93
C PRO A 313 6.43 -8.64 6.92
N ALA A 314 7.58 -9.19 6.46
CA ALA A 314 8.74 -9.41 7.31
C ALA A 314 9.35 -8.09 7.81
N LEU A 315 9.40 -7.04 6.98
CA LEU A 315 9.86 -5.72 7.39
C LEU A 315 8.94 -5.09 8.44
N VAL A 316 7.62 -5.19 8.26
CA VAL A 316 6.65 -4.69 9.26
C VAL A 316 6.76 -5.50 10.55
N ALA A 317 6.87 -6.84 10.47
CA ALA A 317 7.09 -7.70 11.63
C ALA A 317 8.39 -7.34 12.37
N ALA A 318 9.43 -6.97 11.63
CA ALA A 318 10.71 -6.52 12.18
C ALA A 318 10.70 -5.07 12.71
N GLY A 319 9.58 -4.36 12.64
CA GLY A 319 9.39 -3.04 13.25
C GLY A 319 9.56 -1.85 12.31
N VAL A 320 9.50 -2.03 10.99
CA VAL A 320 9.32 -0.92 10.05
C VAL A 320 7.86 -0.45 10.17
N PRO A 321 7.59 0.85 10.44
CA PRO A 321 6.23 1.32 10.71
C PRO A 321 5.27 1.13 9.54
N ALA A 322 5.74 1.37 8.31
CA ALA A 322 4.94 1.19 7.10
C ALA A 322 5.78 0.69 5.93
N VAL A 323 5.18 -0.16 5.10
CA VAL A 323 5.78 -0.67 3.86
C VAL A 323 4.75 -0.61 2.75
N VAL A 324 5.13 -0.08 1.59
CA VAL A 324 4.38 -0.22 0.34
C VAL A 324 5.11 -1.22 -0.54
N ALA A 325 4.37 -2.18 -1.08
CA ALA A 325 4.90 -3.16 -2.03
C ALA A 325 3.85 -3.48 -3.10
N ASN A 326 4.30 -3.92 -4.26
CA ASN A 326 3.41 -4.31 -5.35
C ASN A 326 3.06 -5.80 -5.24
N GLN A 327 1.77 -6.15 -5.25
CA GLN A 327 1.31 -7.54 -5.20
C GLN A 327 1.32 -8.24 -6.57
N TYR A 328 1.52 -7.49 -7.65
CA TYR A 328 1.65 -7.97 -9.01
C TYR A 328 2.73 -7.16 -9.73
N ALA A 329 3.23 -7.69 -10.84
CA ALA A 329 4.00 -6.89 -11.77
C ALA A 329 3.17 -5.68 -12.24
N VAL A 330 3.75 -4.50 -12.18
CA VAL A 330 3.08 -3.23 -12.49
C VAL A 330 3.85 -2.52 -13.62
N LEU A 331 3.12 -1.76 -14.42
CA LEU A 331 3.75 -0.87 -15.39
C LEU A 331 4.52 0.25 -14.65
N ASP A 332 5.72 0.59 -15.10
CA ASP A 332 6.57 1.64 -14.50
C ASP A 332 5.83 2.97 -14.35
N THR A 333 4.99 3.32 -15.34
CA THR A 333 4.15 4.52 -15.29
C THR A 333 3.10 4.48 -14.18
N ALA A 334 2.53 3.31 -13.88
CA ALA A 334 1.56 3.14 -12.80
C ALA A 334 2.25 3.23 -11.44
N ALA A 335 3.39 2.56 -11.25
CA ALA A 335 4.19 2.63 -10.02
C ALA A 335 4.64 4.06 -9.72
N THR A 336 5.14 4.77 -10.73
CA THR A 336 5.58 6.17 -10.60
C THR A 336 4.41 7.10 -10.29
N THR A 337 3.24 6.90 -10.92
CA THR A 337 2.05 7.70 -10.65
C THR A 337 1.59 7.50 -9.20
N PHE A 338 1.49 6.25 -8.75
CA PHE A 338 1.12 5.95 -7.38
C PHE A 338 2.10 6.58 -6.38
N ALA A 339 3.40 6.40 -6.58
CA ALA A 339 4.43 6.96 -5.70
C ALA A 339 4.36 8.50 -5.63
N ARG A 340 4.16 9.17 -6.77
CA ARG A 340 4.02 10.63 -6.84
C ARG A 340 2.85 11.14 -6.00
N GLU A 341 1.68 10.55 -6.17
CA GLU A 341 0.47 10.98 -5.46
C GLU A 341 0.54 10.64 -3.98
N LEU A 342 1.04 9.44 -3.62
CA LEU A 342 1.29 9.03 -2.25
C LEU A 342 2.18 10.06 -1.53
N TYR A 343 3.32 10.41 -2.12
CA TYR A 343 4.26 11.32 -1.48
C TYR A 343 3.76 12.77 -1.47
N ALA A 344 2.98 13.16 -2.46
CA ALA A 344 2.31 14.46 -2.44
C ALA A 344 1.35 14.59 -1.24
N ALA A 345 0.53 13.58 -1.01
CA ALA A 345 -0.38 13.53 0.12
C ALA A 345 0.37 13.50 1.47
N LEU A 346 1.41 12.65 1.59
CA LEU A 346 2.25 12.56 2.80
C LEU A 346 2.99 13.88 3.08
N ALA A 347 3.49 14.55 2.06
CA ALA A 347 4.15 15.85 2.19
C ALA A 347 3.20 16.97 2.63
N LEU A 348 1.89 16.82 2.36
CA LEU A 348 0.84 17.70 2.85
C LEU A 348 0.37 17.35 4.27
N GLY A 349 0.91 16.29 4.87
CA GLY A 349 0.58 15.84 6.22
C GLY A 349 -0.68 14.98 6.31
N ARG A 350 -1.05 14.30 5.21
CA ARG A 350 -2.10 13.28 5.23
C ARG A 350 -1.60 12.03 5.98
N GLY A 351 -2.54 11.28 6.59
CA GLY A 351 -2.27 9.97 7.14
C GLY A 351 -1.87 8.95 6.06
N LEU A 352 -1.19 7.89 6.45
CA LEU A 352 -0.73 6.82 5.55
C LEU A 352 -1.89 6.22 4.74
N GLY A 353 -3.01 5.93 5.39
CA GLY A 353 -4.21 5.37 4.76
C GLY A 353 -4.84 6.32 3.74
N ASP A 354 -5.03 7.60 4.13
CA ASP A 354 -5.55 8.63 3.22
C ASP A 354 -4.63 8.81 2.01
N ALA A 355 -3.32 8.87 2.23
CA ALA A 355 -2.34 9.05 1.16
C ALA A 355 -2.36 7.87 0.17
N ALA A 356 -2.45 6.64 0.67
CA ALA A 356 -2.53 5.45 -0.18
C ALA A 356 -3.86 5.39 -0.96
N ARG A 357 -4.99 5.75 -0.33
CA ARG A 357 -6.29 5.82 -0.98
C ARG A 357 -6.31 6.89 -2.07
N GLU A 358 -5.83 8.11 -1.78
CA GLU A 358 -5.75 9.19 -2.76
C GLU A 358 -4.88 8.79 -3.97
N ALA A 359 -3.76 8.12 -3.72
CA ALA A 359 -2.88 7.61 -4.78
C ALA A 359 -3.57 6.53 -5.64
N ARG A 360 -4.31 5.58 -5.03
CA ARG A 360 -5.09 4.58 -5.78
C ARG A 360 -6.21 5.21 -6.59
N VAL A 361 -6.91 6.21 -6.05
CA VAL A 361 -7.97 6.94 -6.76
C VAL A 361 -7.38 7.69 -7.96
N ALA A 362 -6.26 8.38 -7.79
CA ALA A 362 -5.57 9.06 -8.89
C ALA A 362 -5.12 8.08 -9.98
N LEU A 363 -4.58 6.92 -9.58
CA LEU A 363 -4.17 5.87 -10.51
C LEU A 363 -5.37 5.28 -11.26
N ALA A 364 -6.48 5.02 -10.56
CA ALA A 364 -7.72 4.55 -11.17
C ALA A 364 -8.29 5.55 -12.20
N HIS A 365 -8.14 6.85 -11.97
CA HIS A 365 -8.54 7.87 -12.93
C HIS A 365 -7.60 7.94 -14.14
N SER A 366 -6.29 7.78 -13.95
CA SER A 366 -5.31 7.87 -15.04
C SER A 366 -5.28 6.64 -15.93
N MET A 367 -5.42 5.43 -15.35
CA MET A 367 -5.36 4.15 -16.08
C MET A 367 -6.75 3.60 -16.43
N GLY A 368 -7.79 4.19 -15.88
CA GLY A 368 -9.18 3.73 -15.96
C GLY A 368 -9.53 2.77 -14.80
N THR A 369 -10.70 2.99 -14.19
CA THR A 369 -11.23 2.17 -13.09
C THR A 369 -11.47 0.70 -13.43
N ALA A 370 -11.49 0.39 -14.74
CA ALA A 370 -11.62 -0.97 -15.25
C ALA A 370 -10.30 -1.75 -15.28
N ALA A 371 -9.15 -1.08 -15.10
CA ALA A 371 -7.83 -1.71 -15.07
C ALA A 371 -7.50 -2.23 -13.67
N LEU A 372 -6.55 -3.17 -13.58
CA LEU A 372 -6.11 -3.79 -12.31
C LEU A 372 -5.09 -2.90 -11.57
N ASP A 373 -4.39 -2.03 -12.27
CA ASP A 373 -3.18 -1.34 -11.82
C ASP A 373 -3.34 -0.58 -10.49
N TRP A 374 -4.50 0.03 -10.26
CA TRP A 374 -4.77 0.78 -9.03
C TRP A 374 -4.81 -0.11 -7.76
N ALA A 375 -5.08 -1.42 -7.92
CA ALA A 375 -5.11 -2.37 -6.83
C ALA A 375 -3.75 -3.03 -6.56
N VAL A 376 -2.77 -2.83 -7.45
CA VAL A 376 -1.44 -3.47 -7.35
C VAL A 376 -0.65 -2.99 -6.14
N PRO A 377 -0.55 -1.69 -5.81
CA PRO A 377 0.17 -1.23 -4.64
C PRO A 377 -0.58 -1.55 -3.34
N VAL A 378 0.10 -2.23 -2.44
CA VAL A 378 -0.40 -2.61 -1.10
C VAL A 378 0.35 -1.81 -0.04
N LEU A 379 -0.40 -1.17 0.84
CA LEU A 379 0.13 -0.53 2.04
C LEU A 379 0.00 -1.49 3.22
N PHE A 380 1.13 -1.83 3.83
CA PHE A 380 1.21 -2.45 5.14
C PHE A 380 1.53 -1.38 6.17
N ALA A 381 0.67 -1.19 7.16
CA ALA A 381 0.89 -0.28 8.27
C ALA A 381 0.01 -0.68 9.46
N ARG A 382 0.46 -0.36 10.67
CA ARG A 382 -0.33 -0.62 11.89
C ARG A 382 -1.36 0.46 12.14
N ASP A 383 -0.98 1.70 11.85
CA ASP A 383 -1.79 2.89 12.08
C ASP A 383 -2.02 3.60 10.74
N PRO A 384 -3.20 3.46 10.13
CA PRO A 384 -3.56 4.15 8.89
C PRO A 384 -3.59 5.67 9.06
N GLY A 385 -3.86 6.18 10.26
CA GLY A 385 -3.90 7.60 10.58
C GLY A 385 -2.53 8.23 10.81
N ALA A 386 -1.46 7.42 10.95
CA ALA A 386 -0.11 7.93 11.19
C ALA A 386 0.37 8.88 10.09
N THR A 387 0.94 10.01 10.51
CA THR A 387 1.45 11.05 9.61
C THR A 387 2.96 11.12 9.65
N LEU A 388 3.62 11.19 8.49
CA LEU A 388 5.08 11.38 8.40
C LEU A 388 5.49 12.85 8.58
N ARG A 389 4.55 13.75 8.50
CA ARG A 389 4.72 15.18 8.63
C ARG A 389 3.46 15.82 9.24
N PRO A 390 3.59 16.83 10.12
CA PRO A 390 2.42 17.55 10.60
C PRO A 390 1.69 18.22 9.42
N PRO A 391 0.36 18.30 9.47
CA PRO A 391 -0.42 18.95 8.44
C PRO A 391 -0.04 20.41 8.28
N LEU A 392 -0.08 20.91 7.04
CA LEU A 392 0.14 22.32 6.76
C LEU A 392 -1.00 23.13 7.40
N ARG A 393 -0.70 23.82 8.49
CA ARG A 393 -1.62 24.83 9.03
C ARG A 393 -1.80 25.91 7.97
N GLY A 394 -3.03 26.11 7.51
CA GLY A 394 -3.33 27.14 6.52
C GLY A 394 -2.71 28.47 6.92
N ARG A 395 -2.04 29.17 5.99
CA ARG A 395 -1.36 30.47 6.19
C ARG A 395 -2.28 31.57 6.76
N ARG A 396 -3.58 31.32 6.88
CA ARG A 396 -4.58 32.27 7.43
C ARG A 396 -4.54 32.45 8.96
N ALA A 397 -3.95 31.52 9.72
CA ALA A 397 -3.92 31.65 11.18
C ALA A 397 -2.83 32.63 11.68
N LYS A 398 -1.75 32.87 10.91
CA LYS A 398 -0.69 33.82 11.31
C LYS A 398 -1.01 35.29 11.00
N ALA A 399 -2.00 35.58 10.18
CA ALA A 399 -2.41 36.96 9.89
C ALA A 399 -3.35 37.57 10.97
N ARG A 400 -4.01 36.73 11.79
CA ARG A 400 -4.89 37.19 12.88
C ARG A 400 -4.19 37.38 14.23
N ALA A 401 -2.98 36.89 14.40
CA ALA A 401 -2.20 37.04 15.66
C ALA A 401 -1.24 38.23 15.61
N ARG A 402 -1.27 39.04 14.54
CA ARG A 402 -0.47 40.26 14.38
C ARG A 402 -1.33 41.53 14.12
N ARG A 403 -2.61 41.48 14.50
CA ARG A 403 -3.44 42.72 14.58
C ARG A 403 -3.93 42.91 16.01
#